data_c5f94183ec34d44dfabf8321dd348054
#
_entry.id   c5f94183ec34d44dfabf8321dd348054
#
_cell.length_a   1.000
_cell.length_b   1.000
_cell.length_c   1.000
_cell.angle_alpha   90.00
_cell.angle_beta   90.00
_cell.angle_gamma   90.00
#
_symmetry.space_group_name_H-M   'P 1'
#
loop_
_entity.id
_entity.type
_entity.pdbx_description
1 polymer ?
#
loop_
_entity_poly.entity_id
_entity_poly.type
_entity_poly.pdbx_seq_one_letter_code
_entity_poly.pdbx_strand_id
1 'polypeptide(L)'
;GALDRAIGKFEALCNDPSGGCIFWSAGAQPPEFLASGEVVMSTGWNGRFFNAIVGEGTTIEQVWDGQVLDYEYFGLVANGPNPEEAMEALKYFTGTEGLAGSAKYIAYAPFRISSLDIIEANEPWYKDGKTEMLPQMPTAPDNTKNYILMNPEYWADNEVEVGEAWEAFKASL
;
A
#
# COMPACT_ATOMS: atom_id res chain seq x y z
N GLY A 1 -1.74 9.51 26.28
CA GLY A 1 -0.56 8.98 25.56
C GLY A 1 -0.51 9.36 24.09
N ALA A 2 0.36 8.70 23.32
CA ALA A 2 0.43 8.92 21.87
C ALA A 2 -0.84 8.38 21.17
N LEU A 3 -1.30 7.22 21.61
CA LEU A 3 -2.52 6.59 21.11
C LEU A 3 -3.74 7.50 21.31
N ASP A 4 -3.93 8.06 22.51
CA ASP A 4 -5.06 8.98 22.79
C ASP A 4 -5.05 10.21 21.90
N ARG A 5 -3.84 10.76 21.61
CA ARG A 5 -3.71 11.90 20.69
C ARG A 5 -4.06 11.50 19.26
N ALA A 6 -3.71 10.28 18.82
CA ALA A 6 -4.05 9.78 17.49
C ALA A 6 -5.56 9.58 17.37
N ILE A 7 -6.20 8.90 18.33
CA ILE A 7 -7.65 8.70 18.36
C ILE A 7 -8.37 10.05 18.40
N GLY A 8 -7.96 10.99 19.26
CA GLY A 8 -8.57 12.32 19.33
C GLY A 8 -8.51 13.13 18.01
N LYS A 9 -7.49 12.88 17.17
CA LYS A 9 -7.46 13.47 15.81
C LYS A 9 -8.49 12.84 14.88
N PHE A 10 -8.67 11.53 14.94
CA PHE A 10 -9.72 10.84 14.19
C PHE A 10 -11.10 11.25 14.65
N GLU A 11 -11.33 11.37 15.97
CA GLU A 11 -12.58 11.88 16.53
C GLU A 11 -12.91 13.28 15.99
N ALA A 12 -11.92 14.19 15.99
CA ALA A 12 -12.13 15.54 15.47
C ALA A 12 -12.44 15.56 13.97
N LEU A 13 -11.79 14.68 13.19
CA LEU A 13 -12.03 14.57 11.77
C LEU A 13 -13.40 13.96 11.45
N CYS A 14 -13.73 12.85 12.10
CA CYS A 14 -14.94 12.08 11.78
C CYS A 14 -16.24 12.72 12.31
N ASN A 15 -16.15 13.52 13.39
CA ASN A 15 -17.27 14.28 13.94
C ASN A 15 -17.39 15.70 13.35
N ASP A 16 -16.61 16.08 12.36
CA ASP A 16 -16.71 17.39 11.71
C ASP A 16 -18.08 17.52 11.01
N PRO A 17 -18.84 18.59 11.27
CA PRO A 17 -20.17 18.78 10.66
C PRO A 17 -20.16 18.90 9.13
N SER A 18 -19.02 19.23 8.54
CA SER A 18 -18.85 19.36 7.09
C SER A 18 -18.48 18.05 6.40
N GLY A 19 -18.23 16.99 7.15
CA GLY A 19 -17.77 15.72 6.65
C GLY A 19 -18.21 14.56 7.53
N GLY A 20 -17.44 13.51 7.50
CA GLY A 20 -17.63 12.28 8.25
C GLY A 20 -16.58 11.29 7.80
N CYS A 21 -16.56 10.12 8.40
CA CYS A 21 -15.65 9.05 8.01
C CYS A 21 -16.42 7.84 7.52
N ILE A 22 -15.92 7.24 6.46
CA ILE A 22 -16.34 5.92 5.98
C ILE A 22 -15.15 4.98 6.18
N PHE A 23 -15.37 3.88 6.90
CA PHE A 23 -14.35 2.88 7.13
C PHE A 23 -14.49 1.76 6.11
N TRP A 24 -13.42 1.51 5.39
CA TRP A 24 -13.38 0.41 4.43
C TRP A 24 -12.86 -0.89 5.08
N SER A 25 -13.31 -2.01 4.57
CA SER A 25 -12.92 -3.35 4.99
C SER A 25 -12.34 -4.22 3.86
N ALA A 26 -12.44 -3.73 2.62
CA ALA A 26 -11.90 -4.41 1.45
C ALA A 26 -11.10 -3.42 0.60
N GLY A 27 -9.93 -3.85 0.12
CA GLY A 27 -8.98 -2.98 -0.59
C GLY A 27 -9.48 -2.35 -1.90
N ALA A 28 -10.60 -2.81 -2.45
CA ALA A 28 -11.23 -2.20 -3.62
C ALA A 28 -12.10 -0.97 -3.27
N GLN A 29 -12.61 -0.90 -2.03
CA GLN A 29 -13.54 0.15 -1.61
C GLN A 29 -12.97 1.58 -1.67
N PRO A 30 -11.73 1.87 -1.21
CA PRO A 30 -11.20 3.23 -1.26
C PRO A 30 -11.24 3.90 -2.65
N PRO A 31 -10.73 3.28 -3.73
CA PRO A 31 -10.87 3.86 -5.05
C PRO A 31 -12.31 3.92 -5.56
N GLU A 32 -13.19 2.98 -5.20
CA GLU A 32 -14.61 3.01 -5.56
C GLU A 32 -15.33 4.19 -4.91
N PHE A 33 -15.10 4.47 -3.63
CA PHE A 33 -15.68 5.62 -2.92
C PHE A 33 -15.23 6.96 -3.51
N LEU A 34 -13.95 7.07 -3.92
CA LEU A 34 -13.44 8.25 -4.61
C LEU A 34 -14.04 8.39 -6.01
N ALA A 35 -14.13 7.31 -6.78
CA ALA A 35 -14.66 7.33 -8.14
C ALA A 35 -16.16 7.67 -8.16
N SER A 36 -16.92 7.22 -7.16
CA SER A 36 -18.34 7.56 -7.00
C SER A 36 -18.60 8.95 -6.45
N GLY A 37 -17.56 9.61 -5.88
CA GLY A 37 -17.72 10.89 -5.19
C GLY A 37 -18.33 10.76 -3.78
N GLU A 38 -18.41 9.55 -3.22
CA GLU A 38 -18.89 9.32 -1.85
C GLU A 38 -17.93 9.88 -0.82
N VAL A 39 -16.62 9.87 -1.12
CA VAL A 39 -15.59 10.55 -0.35
C VAL A 39 -14.73 11.44 -1.25
N VAL A 40 -14.13 12.48 -0.69
CA VAL A 40 -13.21 13.39 -1.40
C VAL A 40 -11.75 13.05 -1.16
N MET A 41 -11.46 12.24 -0.15
CA MET A 41 -10.12 11.79 0.22
C MET A 41 -10.20 10.42 0.86
N SER A 42 -9.23 9.55 0.59
CA SER A 42 -9.16 8.22 1.19
C SER A 42 -7.72 7.75 1.34
N THR A 43 -7.48 6.90 2.33
CA THR A 43 -6.27 6.09 2.42
C THR A 43 -6.54 4.69 1.88
N GLY A 44 -5.52 4.03 1.36
CA GLY A 44 -5.64 2.67 0.86
C GLY A 44 -4.32 2.17 0.26
N TRP A 45 -4.33 0.99 -0.30
CA TRP A 45 -3.15 0.39 -0.91
C TRP A 45 -2.90 0.99 -2.30
N ASN A 46 -1.69 1.46 -2.52
CA ASN A 46 -1.29 2.17 -3.74
C ASN A 46 -1.56 1.39 -5.03
N GLY A 47 -1.36 0.07 -5.03
CA GLY A 47 -1.66 -0.76 -6.21
C GLY A 47 -3.14 -0.80 -6.58
N ARG A 48 -4.06 -0.58 -5.63
CA ARG A 48 -5.50 -0.45 -5.89
C ARG A 48 -5.83 0.89 -6.56
N PHE A 49 -5.24 1.98 -6.08
CA PHE A 49 -5.37 3.29 -6.71
C PHE A 49 -4.73 3.30 -8.10
N PHE A 50 -3.55 2.72 -8.26
CA PHE A 50 -2.91 2.56 -9.57
C PHE A 50 -3.84 1.85 -10.57
N ASN A 51 -4.47 0.74 -10.18
CA ASN A 51 -5.41 0.03 -11.06
C ASN A 51 -6.61 0.91 -11.43
N ALA A 52 -7.19 1.63 -10.49
CA ALA A 52 -8.31 2.53 -10.77
C ALA A 52 -7.90 3.66 -11.73
N ILE A 53 -6.72 4.26 -11.54
CA ILE A 53 -6.22 5.37 -12.38
C ILE A 53 -5.83 4.88 -13.77
N VAL A 54 -4.95 3.89 -13.85
CA VAL A 54 -4.33 3.44 -15.11
C VAL A 54 -5.17 2.37 -15.80
N GLY A 55 -5.75 1.43 -15.05
CA GLY A 55 -6.53 0.32 -15.60
C GLY A 55 -7.95 0.73 -15.96
N GLU A 56 -8.60 1.56 -15.16
CA GLU A 56 -10.01 1.94 -15.30
C GLU A 56 -10.21 3.37 -15.78
N GLY A 57 -9.16 4.19 -15.76
CA GLY A 57 -9.21 5.59 -16.24
C GLY A 57 -9.95 6.54 -15.30
N THR A 58 -9.99 6.24 -13.99
CA THR A 58 -10.64 7.10 -13.01
C THR A 58 -9.83 8.38 -12.78
N THR A 59 -10.53 9.49 -12.49
CA THR A 59 -9.90 10.79 -12.19
C THR A 59 -9.59 10.89 -10.71
N ILE A 60 -8.60 10.14 -10.27
CA ILE A 60 -8.08 10.11 -8.89
C ILE A 60 -6.61 10.54 -8.95
N GLU A 61 -6.17 11.34 -7.98
CA GLU A 61 -4.77 11.69 -7.79
C GLU A 61 -4.21 10.95 -6.58
N GLN A 62 -3.03 10.36 -6.73
CA GLN A 62 -2.33 9.68 -5.66
C GLN A 62 -1.28 10.61 -5.06
N VAL A 63 -1.40 10.89 -3.76
CA VAL A 63 -0.49 11.75 -3.01
C VAL A 63 0.48 10.88 -2.22
N TRP A 64 1.77 11.05 -2.46
CA TRP A 64 2.83 10.29 -1.80
C TRP A 64 3.36 10.94 -0.52
N ASP A 65 3.15 12.24 -0.35
CA ASP A 65 3.59 12.96 0.84
C ASP A 65 2.91 12.44 2.10
N GLY A 66 3.70 11.98 3.06
CA GLY A 66 3.19 11.36 4.28
C GLY A 66 2.75 9.90 4.14
N GLN A 67 3.11 9.22 3.06
CA GLN A 67 2.78 7.79 2.87
C GLN A 67 3.32 6.92 4.01
N VAL A 68 2.64 5.82 4.27
CA VAL A 68 3.13 4.75 5.15
C VAL A 68 3.69 3.63 4.27
N LEU A 69 4.98 3.37 4.41
CA LEU A 69 5.63 2.20 3.79
C LEU A 69 5.53 1.01 4.74
N ASP A 70 5.03 -0.10 4.21
CA ASP A 70 4.99 -1.37 4.88
C ASP A 70 5.70 -2.44 4.06
N TYR A 71 6.18 -3.50 4.72
CA TYR A 71 6.87 -4.61 4.08
C TYR A 71 5.94 -5.80 3.92
N GLU A 72 5.90 -6.33 2.71
CA GLU A 72 5.28 -7.61 2.44
C GLU A 72 6.33 -8.73 2.49
N TYR A 73 5.95 -9.88 3.00
CA TYR A 73 6.83 -11.01 3.22
C TYR A 73 6.38 -12.22 2.42
N PHE A 74 7.34 -12.89 1.79
CA PHE A 74 7.13 -14.21 1.25
C PHE A 74 7.53 -15.26 2.29
N GLY A 75 6.74 -16.32 2.40
CA GLY A 75 7.03 -17.42 3.28
C GLY A 75 6.74 -18.77 2.62
N LEU A 76 7.42 -19.80 3.09
CA LEU A 76 7.10 -21.18 2.74
C LEU A 76 6.21 -21.78 3.83
N VAL A 77 5.17 -22.49 3.40
CA VAL A 77 4.31 -23.23 4.33
C VAL A 77 5.10 -24.35 4.97
N ALA A 78 5.15 -24.36 6.31
CA ALA A 78 5.82 -25.42 7.05
C ALA A 78 5.19 -26.79 6.73
N ASN A 79 6.02 -27.79 6.48
CA ASN A 79 5.59 -29.13 6.07
C ASN A 79 4.76 -29.19 4.78
N GLY A 80 4.84 -28.16 3.93
CA GLY A 80 4.25 -28.18 2.59
C GLY A 80 4.91 -29.25 1.70
N PRO A 81 4.23 -29.70 0.64
CA PRO A 81 4.85 -30.58 -0.35
C PRO A 81 5.92 -29.81 -1.15
N ASN A 82 6.96 -30.53 -1.60
CA ASN A 82 7.99 -30.01 -2.49
C ASN A 82 8.72 -28.76 -1.96
N PRO A 83 9.30 -28.80 -0.73
CA PRO A 83 9.90 -27.61 -0.12
C PRO A 83 11.14 -27.10 -0.86
N GLU A 84 11.87 -27.96 -1.56
CA GLU A 84 13.06 -27.58 -2.34
C GLU A 84 12.66 -26.79 -3.58
N GLU A 85 11.68 -27.27 -4.33
CA GLU A 85 11.15 -26.59 -5.51
C GLU A 85 10.46 -25.27 -5.13
N ALA A 86 9.73 -25.26 -4.01
CA ALA A 86 9.13 -24.05 -3.48
C ALA A 86 10.19 -23.00 -3.10
N MET A 87 11.31 -23.42 -2.53
CA MET A 87 12.43 -22.54 -2.22
C MET A 87 13.10 -21.99 -3.50
N GLU A 88 13.26 -22.80 -4.53
CA GLU A 88 13.80 -22.32 -5.83
C GLU A 88 12.85 -21.30 -6.49
N ALA A 89 11.55 -21.56 -6.46
CA ALA A 89 10.54 -20.61 -6.92
C ALA A 89 10.60 -19.29 -6.13
N LEU A 90 10.71 -19.37 -4.81
CA LEU A 90 10.83 -18.20 -3.93
C LEU A 90 12.08 -17.38 -4.24
N LYS A 91 13.22 -18.02 -4.44
CA LYS A 91 14.46 -17.34 -4.86
C LYS A 91 14.29 -16.59 -6.18
N TYR A 92 13.62 -17.20 -7.14
CA TYR A 92 13.33 -16.57 -8.42
C TYR A 92 12.41 -15.35 -8.26
N PHE A 93 11.28 -15.50 -7.58
CA PHE A 93 10.32 -14.41 -7.38
C PHE A 93 10.89 -13.24 -6.56
N THR A 94 11.76 -13.52 -5.60
CA THR A 94 12.41 -12.49 -4.78
C THR A 94 13.74 -12.00 -5.37
N GLY A 95 14.16 -12.53 -6.51
CA GLY A 95 15.31 -12.08 -7.25
C GLY A 95 15.08 -10.75 -7.98
N THR A 96 16.15 -10.13 -8.42
CA THR A 96 16.13 -8.82 -9.10
C THR A 96 15.18 -8.80 -10.30
N GLU A 97 15.26 -9.80 -11.16
CA GLU A 97 14.44 -9.91 -12.37
C GLU A 97 12.97 -10.27 -12.06
N GLY A 98 12.75 -11.18 -11.09
CA GLY A 98 11.43 -11.60 -10.68
C GLY A 98 10.61 -10.42 -10.11
N LEU A 99 11.22 -9.63 -9.23
CA LEU A 99 10.60 -8.44 -8.65
C LEU A 99 10.37 -7.35 -9.71
N ALA A 100 11.33 -7.09 -10.57
CA ALA A 100 11.15 -6.14 -11.68
C ALA A 100 10.04 -6.60 -12.63
N GLY A 101 9.95 -7.92 -12.89
CA GLY A 101 8.90 -8.52 -13.72
C GLY A 101 7.50 -8.32 -13.13
N SER A 102 7.34 -8.42 -11.82
CA SER A 102 6.06 -8.17 -11.13
C SER A 102 5.56 -6.75 -11.33
N ALA A 103 6.47 -5.78 -11.35
CA ALA A 103 6.15 -4.38 -11.59
C ALA A 103 5.55 -4.08 -12.97
N LYS A 104 5.63 -5.01 -13.93
CA LYS A 104 4.89 -4.87 -15.20
C LYS A 104 3.37 -4.96 -15.07
N TYR A 105 2.88 -5.43 -13.92
CA TYR A 105 1.46 -5.75 -13.74
C TYR A 105 0.81 -5.00 -12.60
N ILE A 106 1.61 -4.56 -11.61
CA ILE A 106 1.11 -3.88 -10.43
C ILE A 106 2.16 -2.92 -9.87
N ALA A 107 1.72 -1.80 -9.31
CA ALA A 107 2.57 -0.75 -8.78
C ALA A 107 3.04 -1.00 -7.32
N TYR A 108 3.20 -2.25 -6.91
CA TYR A 108 3.88 -2.56 -5.65
C TYR A 108 5.39 -2.61 -5.87
N ALA A 109 6.11 -1.82 -5.08
CA ALA A 109 7.52 -1.64 -5.32
C ALA A 109 8.33 -2.89 -4.98
N PRO A 110 9.33 -3.23 -5.82
CA PRO A 110 10.34 -4.18 -5.42
C PRO A 110 11.14 -3.65 -4.23
N PHE A 111 11.51 -4.55 -3.31
CA PHE A 111 12.38 -4.21 -2.18
C PHE A 111 13.88 -4.23 -2.54
N ARG A 112 14.22 -4.54 -3.79
CA ARG A 112 15.59 -4.49 -4.30
C ARG A 112 15.81 -3.26 -5.16
N ILE A 113 16.82 -2.48 -4.83
CA ILE A 113 17.25 -1.31 -5.64
C ILE A 113 17.58 -1.75 -7.07
N SER A 114 18.29 -2.88 -7.21
CA SER A 114 18.65 -3.42 -8.54
C SER A 114 17.43 -3.76 -9.41
N SER A 115 16.27 -3.97 -8.84
CA SER A 115 15.03 -4.16 -9.60
C SER A 115 14.45 -2.82 -10.08
N LEU A 116 14.60 -1.75 -9.29
CA LEU A 116 14.25 -0.39 -9.73
C LEU A 116 15.13 0.05 -10.90
N ASP A 117 16.42 -0.25 -10.86
CA ASP A 117 17.35 0.04 -11.97
C ASP A 117 16.91 -0.62 -13.29
N ILE A 118 16.39 -1.87 -13.23
CA ILE A 118 15.84 -2.56 -14.40
C ILE A 118 14.58 -1.85 -14.91
N ILE A 119 13.68 -1.45 -14.01
CA ILE A 119 12.46 -0.74 -14.38
C ILE A 119 12.81 0.58 -15.07
N GLU A 120 13.64 1.41 -14.44
CA GLU A 120 14.07 2.71 -14.97
C GLU A 120 14.72 2.60 -16.36
N ALA A 121 15.62 1.62 -16.53
CA ALA A 121 16.33 1.42 -17.78
C ALA A 121 15.44 0.93 -18.93
N ASN A 122 14.24 0.44 -18.66
CA ASN A 122 13.34 -0.16 -19.65
C ASN A 122 11.96 0.51 -19.70
N GLU A 123 11.81 1.71 -19.18
CA GLU A 123 10.53 2.44 -19.25
C GLU A 123 10.12 2.74 -20.71
N PRO A 124 8.82 2.74 -21.04
CA PRO A 124 7.67 2.44 -20.18
C PRO A 124 7.55 0.94 -19.85
N TRP A 125 7.57 0.60 -18.56
CA TRP A 125 7.68 -0.80 -18.10
C TRP A 125 6.35 -1.52 -17.92
N TYR A 126 5.24 -0.80 -17.75
CA TYR A 126 3.93 -1.43 -17.59
C TYR A 126 3.53 -2.24 -18.84
N LYS A 127 2.73 -3.27 -18.62
CA LYS A 127 2.26 -4.19 -19.67
C LYS A 127 1.52 -3.52 -20.83
N ASP A 128 1.05 -2.30 -20.67
CA ASP A 128 0.39 -1.52 -21.72
C ASP A 128 1.37 -0.89 -22.72
N GLY A 129 2.66 -0.92 -22.42
CA GLY A 129 3.73 -0.34 -23.23
C GLY A 129 3.71 1.19 -23.32
N LYS A 130 3.04 1.87 -22.40
CA LYS A 130 2.87 3.33 -22.40
C LYS A 130 3.10 3.96 -21.02
N THR A 131 2.73 3.27 -19.96
CA THR A 131 2.81 3.79 -18.59
C THR A 131 4.19 3.56 -18.02
N GLU A 132 4.83 4.65 -17.59
CA GLU A 132 6.05 4.61 -16.80
C GLU A 132 5.72 4.11 -15.40
N MET A 133 6.46 3.10 -14.93
CA MET A 133 6.20 2.45 -13.65
C MET A 133 7.00 3.04 -12.50
N LEU A 134 8.19 3.56 -12.74
CA LEU A 134 9.01 4.11 -11.67
C LEU A 134 8.29 5.21 -10.88
N PRO A 135 7.62 6.20 -11.50
CA PRO A 135 6.85 7.21 -10.76
C PRO A 135 5.67 6.64 -9.95
N GLN A 136 5.21 5.43 -10.28
CA GLN A 136 4.10 4.75 -9.60
C GLN A 136 4.56 3.90 -8.41
N MET A 137 5.87 3.79 -8.20
CA MET A 137 6.42 2.96 -7.12
C MET A 137 6.50 3.73 -5.80
N PRO A 138 6.00 3.21 -4.68
CA PRO A 138 6.09 3.87 -3.38
C PRO A 138 7.54 4.09 -2.92
N THR A 139 8.50 3.32 -3.44
CA THR A 139 9.93 3.44 -3.12
C THR A 139 10.72 4.27 -4.14
N ALA A 140 10.06 4.87 -5.14
CA ALA A 140 10.74 5.78 -6.06
C ALA A 140 11.37 6.97 -5.31
N PRO A 141 12.53 7.48 -5.75
CA PRO A 141 13.23 8.57 -5.03
C PRO A 141 12.35 9.81 -4.78
N ASP A 142 11.50 10.16 -5.74
CA ASP A 142 10.60 11.31 -5.60
C ASP A 142 9.45 11.07 -4.63
N ASN A 143 9.02 9.82 -4.46
CA ASN A 143 7.92 9.43 -3.59
C ASN A 143 8.36 9.19 -2.14
N THR A 144 9.66 9.06 -1.87
CA THR A 144 10.23 8.80 -0.54
C THR A 144 10.79 10.05 0.15
N LYS A 145 10.36 11.24 -0.25
CA LYS A 145 10.82 12.50 0.38
C LYS A 145 10.26 12.69 1.79
N ASN A 146 9.05 12.22 2.03
CA ASN A 146 8.38 12.27 3.33
C ASN A 146 7.50 11.02 3.50
N TYR A 147 7.92 10.12 4.37
CA TYR A 147 7.20 8.86 4.62
C TYR A 147 7.38 8.39 6.05
N ILE A 148 6.49 7.51 6.48
CA ILE A 148 6.58 6.76 7.73
C ILE A 148 6.85 5.30 7.39
N LEU A 149 7.89 4.72 7.99
CA LEU A 149 8.11 3.28 7.89
C LEU A 149 7.32 2.57 8.97
N MET A 150 6.52 1.58 8.58
CA MET A 150 5.83 0.71 9.53
C MET A 150 6.84 0.05 10.46
N ASN A 151 6.58 0.11 11.76
CA ASN A 151 7.43 -0.52 12.76
C ASN A 151 6.80 -1.85 13.22
N PRO A 152 7.28 -3.00 12.73
CA PRO A 152 6.69 -4.29 13.06
C PRO A 152 6.86 -4.67 14.55
N GLU A 153 7.94 -4.24 15.20
CA GLU A 153 8.15 -4.50 16.63
C GLU A 153 7.10 -3.76 17.48
N TYR A 154 6.86 -2.49 17.17
CA TYR A 154 5.80 -1.72 17.83
C TYR A 154 4.44 -2.41 17.70
N TRP A 155 4.09 -2.85 16.50
CA TRP A 155 2.81 -3.51 16.26
C TRP A 155 2.72 -4.88 16.93
N ALA A 156 3.80 -5.66 16.94
CA ALA A 156 3.84 -6.93 17.67
C ALA A 156 3.53 -6.77 19.17
N ASP A 157 3.98 -5.67 19.78
CA ASP A 157 3.79 -5.41 21.20
C ASP A 157 2.46 -4.71 21.53
N ASN A 158 1.88 -3.95 20.59
CA ASN A 158 0.77 -3.03 20.87
C ASN A 158 -0.50 -3.27 20.03
N GLU A 159 -0.51 -4.26 19.13
CA GLU A 159 -1.64 -4.50 18.21
C GLU A 159 -2.97 -4.65 18.94
N VAL A 160 -3.00 -5.36 20.06
CA VAL A 160 -4.22 -5.59 20.83
C VAL A 160 -4.74 -4.28 21.42
N GLU A 161 -3.90 -3.51 22.11
CA GLU A 161 -4.29 -2.23 22.73
C GLU A 161 -4.76 -1.22 21.68
N VAL A 162 -4.01 -1.10 20.60
CA VAL A 162 -4.36 -0.18 19.50
C VAL A 162 -5.64 -0.62 18.80
N GLY A 163 -5.81 -1.92 18.58
CA GLY A 163 -7.02 -2.49 17.98
C GLY A 163 -8.26 -2.25 18.84
N GLU A 164 -8.19 -2.49 20.15
CA GLU A 164 -9.30 -2.22 21.09
C GLU A 164 -9.68 -0.74 21.11
N ALA A 165 -8.69 0.17 21.16
CA ALA A 165 -8.93 1.60 21.12
C ALA A 165 -9.57 2.04 19.79
N TRP A 166 -9.15 1.46 18.68
CA TRP A 166 -9.72 1.73 17.36
C TRP A 166 -11.16 1.25 17.22
N GLU A 167 -11.49 0.04 17.70
CA GLU A 167 -12.86 -0.48 17.67
C GLU A 167 -13.79 0.33 18.62
N ALA A 168 -13.29 0.73 19.79
CA ALA A 168 -14.04 1.60 20.70
C ALA A 168 -14.33 2.96 20.06
N PHE A 169 -13.35 3.55 19.38
CA PHE A 169 -13.53 4.79 18.63
C PHE A 169 -14.60 4.64 17.55
N LYS A 170 -14.52 3.63 16.69
CA LYS A 170 -15.52 3.40 15.63
C LYS A 170 -16.94 3.22 16.19
N ALA A 171 -17.06 2.56 17.35
CA ALA A 171 -18.35 2.35 18.01
C ALA A 171 -18.92 3.63 18.65
N SER A 172 -18.12 4.68 18.80
CA SER A 172 -18.56 5.97 19.37
C SER A 172 -19.07 6.97 18.33
N LEU A 173 -18.90 6.68 17.04
CA LEU A 173 -19.39 7.48 15.92
C LEU A 173 -20.84 7.13 15.58
#